data_7b767b82fed6fdcf103cdc5f33f6fd57
#
_entry.id   7b767b82fed6fdcf103cdc5f33f6fd57
#
_cell.length_a   1.000
_cell.length_b   1.000
_cell.length_c   1.000
_cell.angle_alpha   90.00
_cell.angle_beta   90.00
_cell.angle_gamma   90.00
#
_symmetry.space_group_name_H-M   'P 1'
#
loop_
_entity.id
_entity.type
_entity.pdbx_description
1 polymer ?
#
loop_
_entity_poly.entity_id
_entity_poly.type
_entity_poly.pdbx_seq_one_letter_code
_entity_poly.pdbx_strand_id
1 'polypeptide(L)'
;MPGSAAISVVNAGVEGFARAAALELPRAVRINVVSPPWVSETLRAMGQDPSGGIPAERVARAYVEAVEGRRHGEVIDARRFA
;
A
#
# COMPACT_ATOMS: atom_id res chain seq x y z
N MET A 1 -8.09 -4.92 17.20
CA MET A 1 -9.09 -5.57 16.33
C MET A 1 -8.76 -7.05 16.19
N PRO A 2 -9.74 -7.94 16.34
CA PRO A 2 -9.50 -9.37 16.09
C PRO A 2 -8.95 -9.58 14.67
N GLY A 3 -7.93 -10.41 14.54
CA GLY A 3 -7.30 -10.67 13.26
C GLY A 3 -6.18 -9.73 12.85
N SER A 4 -5.95 -8.64 13.60
CA SER A 4 -4.90 -7.66 13.26
C SER A 4 -3.50 -8.28 13.24
N ALA A 5 -3.23 -9.25 14.11
CA ALA A 5 -1.93 -9.91 14.14
C ALA A 5 -1.68 -10.69 12.84
N ALA A 6 -2.67 -11.43 12.35
CA ALA A 6 -2.56 -12.19 11.10
C ALA A 6 -2.39 -11.24 9.91
N ILE A 7 -3.15 -10.15 9.87
CA ILE A 7 -3.05 -9.13 8.82
C ILE A 7 -1.65 -8.51 8.83
N SER A 8 -1.11 -8.22 10.01
CA SER A 8 0.23 -7.64 10.15
C SER A 8 1.31 -8.58 9.62
N VAL A 9 1.19 -9.87 9.86
CA VAL A 9 2.14 -10.86 9.34
C VAL A 9 2.10 -10.89 7.82
N VAL A 10 0.91 -10.91 7.23
CA VAL A 10 0.74 -10.91 5.76
C VAL A 10 1.32 -9.64 5.16
N ASN A 11 1.00 -8.48 5.70
CA ASN A 11 1.49 -7.20 5.19
C ASN A 11 3.02 -7.09 5.30
N ALA A 12 3.58 -7.48 6.42
CA ALA A 12 5.03 -7.49 6.61
C ALA A 12 5.72 -8.44 5.63
N GLY A 13 5.10 -9.60 5.37
CA GLY A 13 5.60 -10.56 4.40
C GLY A 13 5.61 -10.01 2.98
N VAL A 14 4.55 -9.33 2.56
CA VAL A 14 4.46 -8.70 1.25
C VAL A 14 5.52 -7.62 1.09
N GLU A 15 5.69 -6.77 2.10
CA GLU A 15 6.70 -5.71 2.07
C GLU A 15 8.12 -6.28 2.01
N GLY A 16 8.41 -7.29 2.82
CA GLY A 16 9.71 -7.97 2.83
C GLY A 16 9.99 -8.65 1.50
N PHE A 17 9.00 -9.30 0.92
CA PHE A 17 9.11 -9.92 -0.40
C PHE A 17 9.45 -8.90 -1.47
N ALA A 18 8.76 -7.76 -1.49
CA ALA A 18 8.99 -6.72 -2.49
C ALA A 18 10.42 -6.17 -2.42
N ARG A 19 10.92 -5.93 -1.20
CA ARG A 19 12.29 -5.45 -1.01
C ARG A 19 13.33 -6.46 -1.49
N ALA A 20 13.14 -7.73 -1.16
CA ALA A 20 14.05 -8.80 -1.57
C ALA A 20 14.00 -9.04 -3.08
N ALA A 21 12.80 -9.10 -3.65
CA ALA A 21 12.61 -9.32 -5.08
C ALA A 21 13.21 -8.18 -5.91
N ALA A 22 13.17 -6.95 -5.41
CA ALA A 22 13.72 -5.79 -6.09
C ALA A 22 15.23 -5.94 -6.37
N LEU A 23 15.94 -6.69 -5.53
CA LEU A 23 17.37 -6.94 -5.70
C LEU A 23 17.66 -7.97 -6.77
N GLU A 24 16.69 -8.80 -7.13
CA GLU A 24 16.86 -9.92 -8.06
C GLU A 24 16.27 -9.67 -9.44
N LEU A 25 15.36 -8.69 -9.56
CA LEU A 25 14.68 -8.41 -10.82
C LEU A 25 15.60 -7.70 -11.82
N PRO A 26 15.42 -7.94 -13.14
CA PRO A 26 16.11 -7.18 -14.16
C PRO A 26 15.84 -5.69 -14.04
N ARG A 27 16.81 -4.85 -14.47
CA ARG A 27 16.71 -3.38 -14.34
C ARG A 27 15.47 -2.77 -15.00
N ALA A 28 14.93 -3.42 -16.02
CA ALA A 28 13.75 -2.91 -16.72
C ALA A 28 12.45 -3.18 -15.97
N VAL A 29 12.49 -4.00 -14.92
CA VAL A 29 11.30 -4.38 -14.16
C VAL A 29 11.38 -3.76 -12.77
N ARG A 30 10.36 -3.00 -12.41
CA ARG A 30 10.27 -2.38 -11.08
C ARG A 30 9.20 -3.07 -10.25
N ILE A 31 9.43 -3.17 -8.95
CA ILE A 31 8.46 -3.68 -7.99
C ILE A 31 8.38 -2.75 -6.80
N ASN A 32 7.17 -2.37 -6.43
CA ASN A 32 6.89 -1.55 -5.26
C ASN A 32 5.64 -2.08 -4.58
N VAL A 33 5.47 -1.70 -3.32
CA VAL A 33 4.26 -2.00 -2.55
C VAL A 33 3.59 -0.69 -2.20
N VAL A 34 2.29 -0.61 -2.43
CA VAL A 34 1.49 0.51 -1.94
C VAL A 34 0.86 0.08 -0.62
N SER A 35 1.12 0.85 0.43
CA SER A 35 0.60 0.58 1.77
C SER A 35 -0.43 1.64 2.14
N PRO A 36 -1.72 1.37 1.91
CA PRO A 36 -2.76 2.28 2.36
C PRO A 36 -3.15 1.97 3.80
N PRO A 37 -3.55 2.98 4.58
CA PRO A 37 -4.34 2.75 5.79
C PRO A 37 -5.75 2.33 5.37
N TRP A 38 -6.68 2.28 6.32
CA TRP A 38 -8.08 2.02 5.99
C TRP A 38 -8.59 3.02 4.95
N VAL A 39 -9.29 2.52 3.94
CA VAL A 39 -9.91 3.35 2.92
C VAL A 39 -11.25 3.87 3.45
N SER A 40 -11.49 5.17 3.32
CA SER A 40 -12.68 5.81 3.88
C SER A 40 -13.98 5.19 3.38
N GLU A 41 -14.08 4.90 2.11
CA GLU A 41 -15.27 4.30 1.52
C GLU A 41 -15.53 2.90 2.07
N THR A 42 -14.47 2.12 2.31
CA THR A 42 -14.58 0.80 2.92
C THR A 42 -15.07 0.90 4.37
N LEU A 43 -14.52 1.84 5.15
CA LEU A 43 -14.97 2.06 6.52
C LEU A 43 -16.43 2.45 6.57
N ARG A 44 -16.87 3.32 5.67
CA ARG A 44 -18.28 3.74 5.58
C ARG A 44 -19.19 2.56 5.26
N ALA A 45 -18.78 1.70 4.32
CA ALA A 45 -19.54 0.51 3.94
C ALA A 45 -19.67 -0.49 5.11
N MET A 46 -18.68 -0.51 6.01
CA MET A 46 -18.68 -1.35 7.20
C MET A 46 -19.41 -0.72 8.38
N GLY A 47 -20.00 0.47 8.22
CA GLY A 47 -20.67 1.18 9.29
C GLY A 47 -19.73 1.85 10.28
N GLN A 48 -18.47 2.03 9.92
CA GLN A 48 -17.47 2.66 10.78
C GLN A 48 -17.22 4.11 10.35
N ASP A 49 -16.60 4.90 11.24
CA ASP A 49 -16.29 6.28 10.97
C ASP A 49 -15.26 6.39 9.83
N PRO A 50 -15.64 7.01 8.69
CA PRO A 50 -14.74 7.14 7.56
C PRO A 50 -13.55 8.09 7.79
N SER A 51 -13.61 8.92 8.83
CA SER A 51 -12.50 9.85 9.12
C SER A 51 -11.22 9.15 9.57
N GLY A 52 -11.32 7.87 9.97
CA GLY A 52 -10.17 7.06 10.35
C GLY A 52 -9.38 6.51 9.15
N GLY A 53 -9.85 6.73 7.94
CA GLY A 53 -9.21 6.26 6.71
C GLY A 53 -8.86 7.38 5.75
N ILE A 54 -8.38 6.99 4.57
CA ILE A 54 -8.14 7.94 3.48
C ILE A 54 -9.06 7.63 2.30
N PRO A 55 -9.41 8.64 1.47
CA PRO A 55 -10.23 8.40 0.29
C PRO A 55 -9.54 7.48 -0.72
N ALA A 56 -10.32 6.67 -1.42
CA ALA A 56 -9.81 5.76 -2.45
C ALA A 56 -9.03 6.51 -3.53
N GLU A 57 -9.41 7.74 -3.84
CA GLU A 57 -8.70 8.61 -4.78
C GLU A 57 -7.23 8.80 -4.39
N ARG A 58 -6.95 8.96 -3.11
CA ARG A 58 -5.60 9.12 -2.61
C ARG A 58 -4.78 7.85 -2.76
N VAL A 59 -5.40 6.70 -2.51
CA VAL A 59 -4.78 5.40 -2.75
C VAL A 59 -4.46 5.24 -4.23
N ALA A 60 -5.38 5.62 -5.11
CA ALA A 60 -5.17 5.56 -6.55
C ALA A 60 -3.97 6.41 -7.00
N ARG A 61 -3.76 7.57 -6.40
CA ARG A 61 -2.59 8.42 -6.70
C ARG A 61 -1.28 7.73 -6.34
N ALA A 62 -1.26 6.97 -5.23
CA ALA A 62 -0.09 6.20 -4.86
C ALA A 62 0.24 5.12 -5.91
N TYR A 63 -0.78 4.48 -6.48
CA TYR A 63 -0.59 3.51 -7.56
C TYR A 63 -0.08 4.18 -8.84
N VAL A 64 -0.60 5.36 -9.19
CA VAL A 64 -0.10 6.12 -10.34
C VAL A 64 1.39 6.42 -10.16
N GLU A 65 1.80 6.86 -8.99
CA GLU A 65 3.21 7.12 -8.69
C GLU A 65 4.05 5.83 -8.81
N ALA A 66 3.53 4.71 -8.34
CA ALA A 66 4.23 3.43 -8.43
C ALA A 66 4.46 3.00 -9.88
N VAL A 67 3.48 3.25 -10.76
CA VAL A 67 3.53 2.85 -12.18
C VAL A 67 4.34 3.84 -13.01
N GLU A 68 4.08 5.14 -12.86
CA GLU A 68 4.66 6.18 -13.70
C GLU A 68 5.97 6.77 -13.16
N GLY A 69 6.22 6.63 -11.85
CA GLY A 69 7.43 7.12 -11.22
C GLY A 69 8.63 6.21 -11.46
N ARG A 70 9.72 6.49 -10.74
CA ARG A 70 10.98 5.74 -10.87
C ARG A 70 11.29 4.91 -9.64
N ARG A 71 10.35 4.78 -8.70
CA ARG A 71 10.56 4.05 -7.46
C ARG A 71 10.73 2.56 -7.73
N HIS A 72 11.60 1.93 -6.94
CA HIS A 72 11.86 0.50 -7.04
C HIS A 72 12.25 -0.04 -5.66
N GLY A 73 11.63 -1.14 -5.27
CA GLY A 73 11.89 -1.77 -3.98
C GLY A 73 11.38 -0.97 -2.80
N GLU A 74 10.42 -0.07 -3.00
CA GLU A 74 9.91 0.82 -1.97
C GLU A 74 8.53 0.42 -1.48
N VAL A 75 8.25 0.74 -0.23
CA VAL A 75 6.91 0.72 0.33
C VAL A 75 6.37 2.15 0.25
N ILE A 76 5.33 2.34 -0.54
CA ILE A 76 4.75 3.66 -0.80
C ILE A 76 3.54 3.84 0.11
N ASP A 77 3.66 4.77 1.06
CA ASP A 77 2.56 5.09 1.97
C ASP A 77 1.57 6.02 1.27
N ALA A 78 0.35 5.53 1.04
CA ALA A 78 -0.67 6.26 0.33
C ALA A 78 -1.08 7.58 1.04
N ARG A 79 -0.81 7.72 2.33
CA ARG A 79 -1.09 8.95 3.08
C ARG A 79 -0.28 10.14 2.60
N ARG A 80 0.81 9.91 1.88
CA ARG A 80 1.64 10.98 1.32
C ARG A 80 1.03 11.67 0.11
N PHE A 81 -0.01 11.08 -0.47
CA PHE A 81 -0.66 11.57 -1.70
C PHE A 81 -1.99 12.22 -1.35
N ALA A 82 -1.91 13.42 -0.88
CA ALA A 82 -3.09 14.20 -0.50
C ALA A 82 -3.83 14.78 -1.71
#